data_c732c0eee7f0ac42059f57d171eb11b3
#
_entry.id   c732c0eee7f0ac42059f57d171eb11b3
#
_cell.length_a   1.000
_cell.length_b   1.000
_cell.length_c   1.000
_cell.angle_alpha   90.00
_cell.angle_beta   90.00
_cell.angle_gamma   90.00
#
_symmetry.space_group_name_H-M   'P 1'
#
loop_
_entity.id
_entity.type
_entity.pdbx_description
1 polymer ?
#
loop_
_entity_poly.entity_id
_entity_poly.type
_entity_poly.pdbx_seq_one_letter_code
_entity_poly.pdbx_strand_id
1 'polypeptide(L)'
;EKFIQQPRHIEIQVLADSHGNCIYLNERECSIQRRNQKVIEEAPSPFLTSKIRQLMGNQSCALAKSVGYISAGTVEFIVDKDQNFYFLEMNTRLQVEHPVTELITGIDLVEQMIRAANGEILSISQNDVVINGWAIESRLYAEDPYRQFLPSTGRLKKYSPPVESRSDVAVVRNDTGVYEGGEISIYYDPMIAKLCTWSQTREGAISNMRHALDGFEIEGIGHNIPFLSAVMDHPRFCSGHITTAFIEEEYPEGFLGVELSIAALKEVAACAVAMYRLGEIRRTRVSGRMDNHTRRVRDDWVVNLQENEFPVKIDADPNGSTVHFQDCSHRVSSDWTPGKSIALMNVDGKDMLLKVEKRTSGFRVRFRGADILVSVRSPRQNELAGLMLKKEVADTSKLLLCPMPGLITTVEVNAGDEVQEGQ
;
A
#
# COMPACT_ATOMS: atom_id res chain seq x y z
N GLU A 1 22.80 6.78 27.02
CA GLU A 1 21.48 6.13 26.96
C GLU A 1 21.62 4.62 26.87
N LYS A 2 20.61 3.87 27.35
CA LYS A 2 20.60 2.41 27.25
C LYS A 2 20.26 2.01 25.83
N PHE A 3 21.10 1.22 25.17
CA PHE A 3 20.81 0.64 23.87
C PHE A 3 19.85 -0.55 24.05
N ILE A 4 18.74 -0.55 23.34
CA ILE A 4 17.73 -1.61 23.35
C ILE A 4 17.86 -2.42 22.06
N GLN A 5 18.05 -3.73 22.20
CA GLN A 5 18.10 -4.65 21.06
C GLN A 5 16.70 -4.99 20.58
N GLN A 6 16.50 -5.02 19.26
CA GLN A 6 15.24 -5.33 18.60
C GLN A 6 14.05 -4.53 19.18
N PRO A 7 14.19 -3.20 19.28
CA PRO A 7 13.18 -2.38 19.93
C PRO A 7 11.89 -2.34 19.13
N ARG A 8 10.79 -2.19 19.88
CA ARG A 8 9.50 -1.81 19.31
C ARG A 8 9.16 -0.41 19.76
N HIS A 9 8.58 0.35 18.84
CA HIS A 9 8.02 1.66 19.15
C HIS A 9 6.53 1.50 19.41
N ILE A 10 6.15 1.61 20.68
CA ILE A 10 4.77 1.47 21.11
C ILE A 10 4.37 2.73 21.86
N GLU A 11 3.19 3.21 21.60
CA GLU A 11 2.71 4.45 22.18
C GLU A 11 1.31 4.30 22.79
N ILE A 12 1.04 5.08 23.82
CA ILE A 12 -0.25 5.08 24.53
C ILE A 12 -0.98 6.38 24.27
N GLN A 13 -2.19 6.28 23.73
CA GLN A 13 -3.09 7.42 23.59
C GLN A 13 -3.69 7.78 24.94
N VAL A 14 -3.51 9.01 25.40
CA VAL A 14 -4.19 9.55 26.59
C VAL A 14 -5.21 10.61 26.21
N LEU A 15 -6.21 10.77 27.05
CA LEU A 15 -7.23 11.80 26.96
C LEU A 15 -7.51 12.32 28.37
N ALA A 16 -7.41 13.63 28.56
CA ALA A 16 -7.57 14.27 29.85
C ALA A 16 -8.45 15.53 29.76
N ASP A 17 -9.18 15.82 30.85
CA ASP A 17 -9.97 17.04 31.01
C ASP A 17 -9.34 18.03 32.02
N SER A 18 -9.92 19.21 32.14
CA SER A 18 -9.52 20.24 33.10
C SER A 18 -9.92 19.94 34.55
N HIS A 19 -10.68 18.85 34.80
CA HIS A 19 -11.21 18.45 36.12
C HIS A 19 -10.34 17.38 36.80
N GLY A 20 -9.21 17.00 36.20
CA GLY A 20 -8.26 16.01 36.73
C GLY A 20 -8.57 14.56 36.32
N ASN A 21 -9.56 14.33 35.46
CA ASN A 21 -9.77 13.02 34.88
C ASN A 21 -8.78 12.78 33.72
N CYS A 22 -8.24 11.58 33.66
CA CYS A 22 -7.38 11.14 32.58
C CYS A 22 -7.57 9.65 32.36
N ILE A 23 -7.81 9.26 31.13
CA ILE A 23 -7.95 7.88 30.68
C ILE A 23 -6.94 7.58 29.58
N TYR A 24 -6.63 6.31 29.37
CA TYR A 24 -5.84 5.86 28.22
C TYR A 24 -6.71 5.03 27.26
N LEU A 25 -6.48 5.20 25.97
CA LEU A 25 -7.27 4.58 24.89
C LEU A 25 -6.49 3.43 24.20
N ASN A 26 -5.75 2.69 24.99
CA ASN A 26 -4.85 1.61 24.57
C ASN A 26 -3.66 2.08 23.73
N GLU A 27 -2.92 1.11 23.23
CA GLU A 27 -1.68 1.35 22.49
C GLU A 27 -1.86 1.32 20.98
N ARG A 28 -0.85 1.91 20.32
CA ARG A 28 -0.55 1.72 18.89
C ARG A 28 0.86 1.14 18.74
N GLU A 29 1.02 0.21 17.83
CA GLU A 29 2.30 -0.34 17.39
C GLU A 29 2.81 0.47 16.19
N CYS A 30 3.92 1.17 16.33
CA CYS A 30 4.46 2.10 15.35
C CYS A 30 5.89 1.72 14.92
N SER A 31 6.25 0.43 14.97
CA SER A 31 7.61 -0.03 14.70
C SER A 31 7.98 -0.02 13.21
N ILE A 32 7.02 -0.04 12.28
CA ILE A 32 7.35 0.04 10.85
C ILE A 32 7.68 1.49 10.50
N GLN A 33 8.97 1.79 10.52
CA GLN A 33 9.50 3.14 10.35
C GLN A 33 10.63 3.15 9.32
N ARG A 34 10.79 4.27 8.63
CA ARG A 34 11.92 4.58 7.78
C ARG A 34 12.56 5.89 8.23
N ARG A 35 13.83 5.85 8.65
CA ARG A 35 14.55 7.03 9.18
C ARG A 35 13.76 7.75 10.29
N ASN A 36 13.23 6.98 11.24
CA ASN A 36 12.37 7.42 12.34
C ASN A 36 11.01 8.02 11.92
N GLN A 37 10.63 7.94 10.65
CA GLN A 37 9.30 8.32 10.18
C GLN A 37 8.41 7.07 10.15
N LYS A 38 7.27 7.12 10.83
CA LYS A 38 6.27 6.04 10.85
C LYS A 38 5.67 5.87 9.45
N VAL A 39 5.48 4.63 9.01
CA VAL A 39 4.98 4.28 7.67
C VAL A 39 3.73 3.42 7.75
N ILE A 40 3.70 2.48 8.69
CA ILE A 40 2.55 1.61 8.97
C ILE A 40 2.39 1.54 10.48
N GLU A 41 1.16 1.77 10.92
CA GLU A 41 0.76 1.69 12.32
C GLU A 41 -0.40 0.70 12.48
N GLU A 42 -0.46 0.04 13.61
CA GLU A 42 -1.58 -0.85 13.95
C GLU A 42 -2.03 -0.70 15.41
N ALA A 43 -3.28 -0.98 15.67
CA ALA A 43 -3.85 -1.04 17.00
C ALA A 43 -4.83 -2.24 17.10
N PRO A 44 -4.72 -3.02 18.20
CA PRO A 44 -3.70 -3.00 19.24
C PRO A 44 -2.35 -3.57 18.74
N SER A 45 -1.30 -3.54 19.59
CA SER A 45 -0.02 -4.21 19.26
C SER A 45 -0.16 -5.73 19.30
N PRO A 46 0.39 -6.46 18.29
CA PRO A 46 0.41 -7.93 18.30
C PRO A 46 1.37 -8.51 19.34
N PHE A 47 2.14 -7.67 20.01
CA PHE A 47 3.20 -8.05 20.91
C PHE A 47 2.84 -7.90 22.38
N LEU A 48 2.09 -6.87 22.76
CA LEU A 48 1.82 -6.56 24.16
C LEU A 48 0.81 -7.51 24.79
N THR A 49 1.14 -7.97 26.02
CA THR A 49 0.15 -8.62 26.87
C THR A 49 -0.79 -7.57 27.50
N SER A 50 -2.01 -7.98 27.87
CA SER A 50 -2.98 -7.10 28.54
C SER A 50 -2.42 -6.48 29.84
N LYS A 51 -1.56 -7.21 30.56
CA LYS A 51 -0.90 -6.73 31.79
C LYS A 51 0.05 -5.57 31.49
N ILE A 52 0.89 -5.71 30.47
CA ILE A 52 1.86 -4.66 30.09
C ILE A 52 1.13 -3.45 29.55
N ARG A 53 0.11 -3.64 28.68
CA ARG A 53 -0.79 -2.57 28.22
C ARG A 53 -1.35 -1.75 29.38
N GLN A 54 -1.86 -2.42 30.41
CA GLN A 54 -2.40 -1.75 31.59
C GLN A 54 -1.33 -0.97 32.37
N LEU A 55 -0.13 -1.54 32.54
CA LEU A 55 0.97 -0.86 33.23
C LEU A 55 1.41 0.39 32.46
N MET A 56 1.59 0.30 31.14
CA MET A 56 1.95 1.42 30.28
C MET A 56 0.85 2.50 30.30
N GLY A 57 -0.42 2.10 30.20
CA GLY A 57 -1.57 3.01 30.27
C GLY A 57 -1.65 3.77 31.59
N ASN A 58 -1.52 3.06 32.71
CA ASN A 58 -1.52 3.69 34.04
C ASN A 58 -0.35 4.67 34.23
N GLN A 59 0.84 4.32 33.74
CA GLN A 59 2.01 5.19 33.81
C GLN A 59 1.82 6.42 32.93
N SER A 60 1.23 6.27 31.74
CA SER A 60 0.92 7.39 30.84
C SER A 60 -0.08 8.36 31.43
N CYS A 61 -1.15 7.85 32.08
CA CYS A 61 -2.11 8.70 32.80
C CYS A 61 -1.47 9.39 34.01
N ALA A 62 -0.61 8.70 34.77
CA ALA A 62 0.09 9.29 35.90
C ALA A 62 1.03 10.42 35.45
N LEU A 63 1.75 10.22 34.33
CA LEU A 63 2.60 11.25 33.72
C LEU A 63 1.77 12.47 33.30
N ALA A 64 0.70 12.26 32.53
CA ALA A 64 -0.18 13.34 32.07
C ALA A 64 -0.77 14.15 33.24
N LYS A 65 -1.23 13.48 34.31
CA LYS A 65 -1.75 14.13 35.53
C LYS A 65 -0.68 14.92 36.27
N SER A 66 0.58 14.43 36.31
CA SER A 66 1.66 15.10 37.06
C SER A 66 2.05 16.46 36.46
N VAL A 67 1.79 16.66 35.17
CA VAL A 67 2.05 17.91 34.45
C VAL A 67 0.79 18.73 34.17
N GLY A 68 -0.36 18.30 34.71
CA GLY A 68 -1.65 18.96 34.48
C GLY A 68 -2.09 18.98 33.02
N TYR A 69 -1.78 17.92 32.27
CA TYR A 69 -2.10 17.83 30.83
C TYR A 69 -3.60 17.77 30.60
N ILE A 70 -4.07 18.49 29.60
CA ILE A 70 -5.48 18.53 29.16
C ILE A 70 -5.51 18.25 27.65
N SER A 71 -6.53 17.56 27.16
CA SER A 71 -6.78 17.17 25.79
C SER A 71 -6.23 15.79 25.42
N ALA A 72 -6.22 15.44 24.12
CA ALA A 72 -5.63 14.22 23.62
C ALA A 72 -4.10 14.39 23.47
N GLY A 73 -3.36 13.43 24.00
CA GLY A 73 -1.90 13.38 23.88
C GLY A 73 -1.44 11.93 23.77
N THR A 74 -0.17 11.74 23.44
CA THR A 74 0.39 10.40 23.25
C THR A 74 1.71 10.29 23.99
N VAL A 75 1.86 9.21 24.77
CA VAL A 75 3.12 8.87 25.45
C VAL A 75 3.80 7.74 24.68
N GLU A 76 4.99 8.01 24.18
CA GLU A 76 5.77 7.08 23.38
C GLU A 76 6.77 6.29 24.23
N PHE A 77 6.91 5.01 23.93
CA PHE A 77 7.79 4.08 24.63
C PHE A 77 8.61 3.24 23.64
N ILE A 78 9.81 2.87 24.06
CA ILE A 78 10.57 1.79 23.46
C ILE A 78 10.36 0.55 24.31
N VAL A 79 9.98 -0.56 23.68
CA VAL A 79 9.72 -1.84 24.35
C VAL A 79 10.73 -2.87 23.84
N ASP A 80 11.40 -3.57 24.78
CA ASP A 80 12.34 -4.63 24.43
C ASP A 80 11.64 -5.99 24.21
N LYS A 81 12.40 -6.99 23.78
CA LYS A 81 11.88 -8.35 23.52
C LYS A 81 11.25 -9.04 24.73
N ASP A 82 11.60 -8.62 25.95
CA ASP A 82 11.11 -9.17 27.21
C ASP A 82 9.93 -8.37 27.76
N GLN A 83 9.36 -7.45 26.94
CA GLN A 83 8.27 -6.54 27.26
C GLN A 83 8.59 -5.54 28.40
N ASN A 84 9.88 -5.25 28.66
CA ASN A 84 10.24 -4.09 29.46
C ASN A 84 10.09 -2.84 28.60
N PHE A 85 9.44 -1.83 29.14
CA PHE A 85 9.16 -0.59 28.42
C PHE A 85 9.87 0.61 29.06
N TYR A 86 10.33 1.51 28.22
CA TYR A 86 11.11 2.68 28.58
C TYR A 86 10.44 3.91 27.97
N PHE A 87 10.18 4.91 28.79
CA PHE A 87 9.64 6.20 28.31
C PHE A 87 10.59 6.84 27.32
N LEU A 88 10.03 7.33 26.21
CA LEU A 88 10.75 8.06 25.17
C LEU A 88 10.40 9.55 25.22
N GLU A 89 9.15 9.88 24.92
CA GLU A 89 8.64 11.25 24.94
C GLU A 89 7.12 11.30 25.10
N MET A 90 6.57 12.51 25.28
CA MET A 90 5.15 12.77 25.22
C MET A 90 4.85 13.79 24.12
N ASN A 91 4.01 13.40 23.18
CA ASN A 91 3.48 14.29 22.16
C ASN A 91 2.18 14.93 22.65
N THR A 92 2.26 16.25 22.88
CA THR A 92 1.14 17.05 23.43
C THR A 92 0.23 17.58 22.34
N ARG A 93 -0.19 16.69 21.44
CA ARG A 93 -1.05 16.97 20.29
C ARG A 93 -1.72 15.69 19.82
N LEU A 94 -2.74 15.83 18.97
CA LEU A 94 -3.25 14.71 18.20
C LEU A 94 -2.18 14.25 17.19
N GLN A 95 -1.98 12.95 17.08
CA GLN A 95 -1.05 12.36 16.12
C GLN A 95 -1.74 11.93 14.83
N VAL A 96 -0.95 11.71 13.78
CA VAL A 96 -1.42 11.29 12.44
C VAL A 96 -2.22 9.99 12.54
N GLU A 97 -1.73 9.04 13.33
CA GLU A 97 -2.20 7.67 13.50
C GLU A 97 -3.37 7.49 14.49
N HIS A 98 -4.01 8.60 14.91
CA HIS A 98 -5.19 8.52 15.78
C HIS A 98 -6.35 7.68 15.22
N PRO A 99 -6.56 7.58 13.89
CA PRO A 99 -7.66 6.80 13.33
C PRO A 99 -7.66 5.33 13.74
N VAL A 100 -6.50 4.68 13.93
CA VAL A 100 -6.49 3.28 14.37
C VAL A 100 -7.01 3.13 15.81
N THR A 101 -6.75 4.10 16.69
CA THR A 101 -7.33 4.14 18.03
C THR A 101 -8.85 4.36 17.97
N GLU A 102 -9.32 5.29 17.14
CA GLU A 102 -10.75 5.55 16.95
C GLU A 102 -11.48 4.31 16.44
N LEU A 103 -10.88 3.59 15.49
CA LEU A 103 -11.48 2.39 14.90
C LEU A 103 -11.62 1.23 15.88
N ILE A 104 -10.65 1.03 16.79
CA ILE A 104 -10.73 -0.07 17.77
C ILE A 104 -11.53 0.29 19.03
N THR A 105 -11.69 1.59 19.34
CA THR A 105 -12.41 2.02 20.56
C THR A 105 -13.81 2.55 20.29
N GLY A 106 -14.08 2.99 19.04
CA GLY A 106 -15.32 3.68 18.69
C GLY A 106 -15.43 5.11 19.24
N ILE A 107 -14.32 5.66 19.77
CA ILE A 107 -14.28 7.00 20.38
C ILE A 107 -13.71 7.99 19.35
N ASP A 108 -14.44 9.05 19.04
CA ASP A 108 -13.97 10.18 18.22
C ASP A 108 -13.07 11.09 19.07
N LEU A 109 -11.76 11.04 18.80
CA LEU A 109 -10.76 11.81 19.54
C LEU A 109 -10.88 13.32 19.29
N VAL A 110 -11.25 13.72 18.07
CA VAL A 110 -11.42 15.14 17.73
C VAL A 110 -12.62 15.73 18.47
N GLU A 111 -13.72 15.00 18.52
CA GLU A 111 -14.89 15.39 19.34
C GLU A 111 -14.50 15.56 20.81
N GLN A 112 -13.78 14.59 21.38
CA GLN A 112 -13.36 14.64 22.79
C GLN A 112 -12.39 15.80 23.06
N MET A 113 -11.51 16.12 22.12
CA MET A 113 -10.62 17.29 22.22
C MET A 113 -11.43 18.60 22.27
N ILE A 114 -12.45 18.74 21.43
CA ILE A 114 -13.33 19.93 21.42
C ILE A 114 -14.10 20.04 22.73
N ARG A 115 -14.64 18.94 23.25
CA ARG A 115 -15.33 18.89 24.55
C ARG A 115 -14.42 19.27 25.72
N ALA A 116 -13.19 18.70 25.75
CA ALA A 116 -12.20 19.03 26.76
C ALA A 116 -11.79 20.52 26.71
N ALA A 117 -11.60 21.08 25.49
CA ALA A 117 -11.32 22.50 25.30
C ALA A 117 -12.49 23.42 25.71
N ASN A 118 -13.74 22.92 25.59
CA ASN A 118 -14.93 23.61 26.07
C ASN A 118 -15.09 23.54 27.64
N GLY A 119 -14.18 22.85 28.33
CA GLY A 119 -14.20 22.69 29.77
C GLY A 119 -15.18 21.61 30.29
N GLU A 120 -15.65 20.72 29.40
CA GLU A 120 -16.53 19.62 29.79
C GLU A 120 -15.76 18.54 30.54
N ILE A 121 -16.44 17.88 31.48
CA ILE A 121 -15.92 16.67 32.13
C ILE A 121 -15.95 15.53 31.13
N LEU A 122 -14.90 14.68 31.12
CA LEU A 122 -14.90 13.47 30.29
C LEU A 122 -16.14 12.62 30.57
N SER A 123 -16.94 12.38 29.52
CA SER A 123 -18.13 11.54 29.60
C SER A 123 -17.82 10.03 29.54
N ILE A 124 -16.56 9.68 29.35
CA ILE A 124 -16.05 8.31 29.15
C ILE A 124 -15.14 7.99 30.34
N SER A 125 -15.39 6.88 31.02
CA SER A 125 -14.51 6.33 32.05
C SER A 125 -13.53 5.30 31.46
N GLN A 126 -12.47 4.94 32.22
CA GLN A 126 -11.53 3.92 31.79
C GLN A 126 -12.20 2.55 31.54
N ASN A 127 -13.27 2.24 32.26
CA ASN A 127 -13.99 0.96 32.10
C ASN A 127 -14.84 0.91 30.83
N ASP A 128 -15.14 2.05 30.24
CA ASP A 128 -15.90 2.14 28.98
C ASP A 128 -14.98 1.94 27.74
N VAL A 129 -13.65 2.01 27.94
CA VAL A 129 -12.68 1.84 26.88
C VAL A 129 -12.46 0.36 26.59
N VAL A 130 -13.06 -0.13 25.54
CA VAL A 130 -12.99 -1.54 25.10
C VAL A 130 -12.28 -1.62 23.75
N ILE A 131 -11.39 -2.61 23.60
CA ILE A 131 -10.80 -2.94 22.31
C ILE A 131 -11.79 -3.79 21.50
N ASN A 132 -12.17 -3.31 20.33
CA ASN A 132 -13.01 -4.02 19.39
C ASN A 132 -12.26 -4.22 18.07
N GLY A 133 -11.86 -5.45 17.79
CA GLY A 133 -11.17 -5.81 16.56
C GLY A 133 -9.74 -5.29 16.45
N TRP A 134 -9.31 -5.04 15.24
CA TRP A 134 -7.95 -4.65 14.86
C TRP A 134 -7.96 -3.61 13.76
N ALA A 135 -7.17 -2.56 13.87
CA ALA A 135 -7.03 -1.52 12.85
C ALA A 135 -5.58 -1.39 12.37
N ILE A 136 -5.41 -1.09 11.09
CA ILE A 136 -4.11 -0.83 10.47
C ILE A 136 -4.23 0.48 9.70
N GLU A 137 -3.23 1.35 9.82
CA GLU A 137 -3.03 2.54 9.01
C GLU A 137 -1.80 2.36 8.13
N SER A 138 -1.90 2.80 6.89
CA SER A 138 -0.76 2.93 5.97
C SER A 138 -0.69 4.37 5.51
N ARG A 139 0.49 4.99 5.67
CA ARG A 139 0.73 6.35 5.20
C ARG A 139 1.17 6.33 3.75
N LEU A 140 0.34 6.89 2.88
CA LEU A 140 0.65 7.05 1.47
C LEU A 140 1.45 8.32 1.27
N TYR A 141 2.69 8.18 0.81
CA TYR A 141 3.60 9.28 0.52
C TYR A 141 3.89 9.40 -0.97
N ALA A 142 4.06 10.64 -1.42
CA ALA A 142 4.60 10.98 -2.73
C ALA A 142 6.13 10.79 -2.72
N GLU A 143 6.56 9.53 -2.57
CA GLU A 143 7.95 9.08 -2.53
C GLU A 143 8.11 7.86 -3.43
N ASP A 144 9.17 7.84 -4.23
CA ASP A 144 9.45 6.73 -5.14
C ASP A 144 10.29 5.65 -4.43
N PRO A 145 9.71 4.49 -4.07
CA PRO A 145 10.42 3.45 -3.32
C PRO A 145 11.55 2.81 -4.14
N TYR A 146 11.46 2.82 -5.48
CA TYR A 146 12.51 2.29 -6.36
C TYR A 146 13.74 3.22 -6.48
N ARG A 147 13.59 4.47 -6.03
CA ARG A 147 14.63 5.49 -6.00
C ARG A 147 14.96 5.90 -4.56
N GLN A 148 15.08 4.91 -3.66
CA GLN A 148 15.37 5.12 -2.25
C GLN A 148 14.41 6.10 -1.54
N PHE A 149 13.14 6.08 -1.95
CA PHE A 149 12.08 6.95 -1.43
C PHE A 149 12.36 8.44 -1.61
N LEU A 150 12.97 8.81 -2.73
CA LEU A 150 13.10 10.22 -3.08
C LEU A 150 11.71 10.84 -3.21
N PRO A 151 11.50 12.06 -2.67
CA PRO A 151 10.23 12.78 -2.84
C PRO A 151 9.90 12.98 -4.32
N SER A 152 8.65 12.79 -4.66
CA SER A 152 8.12 12.96 -6.00
C SER A 152 7.08 14.06 -5.99
N THR A 153 7.44 15.21 -6.53
CA THR A 153 6.55 16.38 -6.62
C THR A 153 5.87 16.44 -7.98
N GLY A 154 4.80 17.20 -8.07
CA GLY A 154 4.08 17.45 -9.32
C GLY A 154 2.58 17.25 -9.20
N ARG A 155 1.92 17.22 -10.38
CA ARG A 155 0.47 17.16 -10.46
C ARG A 155 -0.06 15.74 -10.40
N LEU A 156 -1.05 15.52 -9.54
CA LEU A 156 -1.85 14.29 -9.50
C LEU A 156 -2.75 14.21 -10.73
N LYS A 157 -2.34 13.44 -11.75
CA LYS A 157 -3.12 13.26 -12.99
C LYS A 157 -4.34 12.37 -12.75
N LYS A 158 -4.19 11.40 -11.86
CA LYS A 158 -5.24 10.50 -11.39
C LYS A 158 -5.13 10.37 -9.88
N TYR A 159 -6.25 10.52 -9.21
CA TYR A 159 -6.39 10.24 -7.79
C TYR A 159 -7.76 9.59 -7.56
N SER A 160 -7.76 8.31 -7.33
CA SER A 160 -8.98 7.53 -7.07
C SER A 160 -8.72 6.58 -5.90
N PRO A 161 -9.10 7.00 -4.67
CA PRO A 161 -8.99 6.14 -3.50
C PRO A 161 -9.96 4.96 -3.59
N PRO A 162 -9.73 3.88 -2.81
CA PRO A 162 -10.69 2.81 -2.68
C PRO A 162 -12.01 3.35 -2.12
N VAL A 163 -13.09 2.64 -2.41
CA VAL A 163 -14.42 3.01 -1.87
C VAL A 163 -14.38 2.86 -0.36
N GLU A 164 -14.65 3.95 0.34
CA GLU A 164 -14.80 3.93 1.78
C GLU A 164 -16.02 3.10 2.17
N SER A 165 -15.88 2.29 3.18
CA SER A 165 -16.95 1.43 3.68
C SER A 165 -16.89 1.31 5.19
N ARG A 166 -18.05 1.16 5.82
CA ARG A 166 -18.17 0.90 7.25
C ARG A 166 -19.25 -0.12 7.49
N SER A 167 -18.84 -1.26 8.05
CA SER A 167 -19.74 -2.33 8.46
C SER A 167 -19.23 -2.96 9.75
N ASP A 168 -20.02 -3.84 10.34
CA ASP A 168 -19.65 -4.57 11.57
C ASP A 168 -18.54 -5.61 11.38
N VAL A 169 -18.14 -5.87 10.12
CA VAL A 169 -17.12 -6.87 9.78
C VAL A 169 -15.86 -6.26 9.19
N ALA A 170 -15.98 -5.09 8.54
CA ALA A 170 -14.87 -4.41 7.87
C ALA A 170 -15.10 -2.91 7.75
N VAL A 171 -14.03 -2.14 7.88
CA VAL A 171 -14.00 -0.70 7.59
C VAL A 171 -12.84 -0.40 6.66
N VAL A 172 -13.08 0.47 5.69
CA VAL A 172 -12.07 1.15 4.88
C VAL A 172 -12.31 2.65 5.01
N ARG A 173 -11.32 3.40 5.49
CA ARG A 173 -11.33 4.85 5.69
C ARG A 173 -10.11 5.46 5.01
N ASN A 174 -10.30 6.57 4.30
CA ASN A 174 -9.22 7.29 3.64
C ASN A 174 -9.22 8.77 4.03
N ASP A 175 -8.32 9.16 4.91
CA ASP A 175 -8.16 10.56 5.30
C ASP A 175 -7.15 11.22 4.36
N THR A 176 -7.57 12.23 3.60
CA THR A 176 -6.75 12.88 2.58
C THR A 176 -6.95 14.40 2.55
N GLY A 177 -5.89 15.12 2.19
CA GLY A 177 -5.92 16.55 1.93
C GLY A 177 -5.70 16.90 0.45
N VAL A 178 -5.62 15.89 -0.44
CA VAL A 178 -5.36 16.09 -1.87
C VAL A 178 -6.54 15.61 -2.73
N TYR A 179 -6.56 16.02 -3.98
CA TYR A 179 -7.60 15.68 -4.95
C TYR A 179 -7.01 15.52 -6.35
N GLU A 180 -7.73 14.88 -7.24
CA GLU A 180 -7.34 14.71 -8.64
C GLU A 180 -7.14 16.09 -9.30
N GLY A 181 -6.00 16.28 -9.95
CA GLY A 181 -5.61 17.55 -10.54
C GLY A 181 -4.86 18.50 -9.59
N GLY A 182 -4.81 18.20 -8.28
CA GLY A 182 -4.01 18.91 -7.30
C GLY A 182 -2.50 18.71 -7.51
N GLU A 183 -1.70 19.50 -6.83
CA GLU A 183 -0.23 19.46 -6.92
C GLU A 183 0.39 19.11 -5.56
N ILE A 184 1.36 18.20 -5.56
CA ILE A 184 2.18 17.90 -4.40
C ILE A 184 3.35 18.88 -4.38
N SER A 185 3.38 19.70 -3.33
CA SER A 185 4.38 20.76 -3.14
C SER A 185 5.67 20.21 -2.52
N ILE A 186 6.81 20.84 -2.85
CA ILE A 186 8.11 20.59 -2.19
C ILE A 186 8.21 21.22 -0.80
N TYR A 187 7.29 22.12 -0.44
CA TYR A 187 7.36 22.92 0.79
C TYR A 187 6.64 22.28 1.99
N TYR A 188 5.93 21.18 1.78
CA TYR A 188 5.15 20.48 2.79
C TYR A 188 5.50 18.99 2.82
N ASP A 189 5.01 18.31 3.86
CA ASP A 189 5.08 16.85 3.97
C ASP A 189 4.50 16.20 2.68
N PRO A 190 5.21 15.24 2.06
CA PRO A 190 4.74 14.58 0.86
C PRO A 190 3.59 13.59 1.09
N MET A 191 2.92 13.63 2.25
CA MET A 191 1.80 12.74 2.57
C MET A 191 0.61 13.01 1.65
N ILE A 192 0.17 11.98 0.94
CA ILE A 192 -0.99 12.01 0.05
C ILE A 192 -2.26 11.68 0.85
N ALA A 193 -2.20 10.62 1.65
CA ALA A 193 -3.34 10.12 2.39
C ALA A 193 -2.90 9.19 3.53
N LYS A 194 -3.83 8.99 4.49
CA LYS A 194 -3.80 7.90 5.46
C LYS A 194 -4.90 6.92 5.09
N LEU A 195 -4.51 5.72 4.71
CA LEU A 195 -5.44 4.64 4.44
C LEU A 195 -5.54 3.76 5.67
N CYS A 196 -6.73 3.68 6.24
CA CYS A 196 -6.99 2.91 7.45
C CYS A 196 -7.97 1.79 7.16
N THR A 197 -7.71 0.61 7.70
CA THR A 197 -8.64 -0.52 7.63
C THR A 197 -8.84 -1.13 9.00
N TRP A 198 -10.04 -1.65 9.22
CA TRP A 198 -10.40 -2.36 10.44
C TRP A 198 -11.11 -3.67 10.11
N SER A 199 -10.92 -4.66 10.96
CA SER A 199 -11.68 -5.90 10.97
C SER A 199 -11.72 -6.49 12.39
N GLN A 200 -12.52 -7.53 12.58
CA GLN A 200 -12.59 -8.24 13.86
C GLN A 200 -11.28 -8.95 14.24
N THR A 201 -10.44 -9.28 13.25
CA THR A 201 -9.13 -9.92 13.45
C THR A 201 -8.02 -9.15 12.74
N ARG A 202 -6.77 -9.35 13.18
CA ARG A 202 -5.59 -8.76 12.55
C ARG A 202 -5.43 -9.18 11.10
N GLU A 203 -5.60 -10.48 10.83
CA GLU A 203 -5.52 -11.05 9.48
C GLU A 203 -6.58 -10.44 8.56
N GLY A 204 -7.79 -10.22 9.09
CA GLY A 204 -8.86 -9.54 8.36
C GLY A 204 -8.51 -8.09 8.04
N ALA A 205 -7.93 -7.34 8.99
CA ALA A 205 -7.49 -5.96 8.76
C ALA A 205 -6.37 -5.90 7.72
N ILE A 206 -5.38 -6.81 7.77
CA ILE A 206 -4.32 -6.94 6.76
C ILE A 206 -4.93 -7.26 5.38
N SER A 207 -5.86 -8.20 5.31
CA SER A 207 -6.53 -8.57 4.05
C SER A 207 -7.28 -7.39 3.44
N ASN A 208 -8.00 -6.61 4.26
CA ASN A 208 -8.69 -5.40 3.83
C ASN A 208 -7.71 -4.33 3.33
N MET A 209 -6.56 -4.15 4.02
CA MET A 209 -5.52 -3.20 3.61
C MET A 209 -4.91 -3.57 2.25
N ARG A 210 -4.62 -4.85 2.04
CA ARG A 210 -4.15 -5.36 0.75
C ARG A 210 -5.12 -5.00 -0.37
N HIS A 211 -6.39 -5.30 -0.16
CA HIS A 211 -7.44 -5.02 -1.15
C HIS A 211 -7.60 -3.52 -1.42
N ALA A 212 -7.56 -2.72 -0.36
CA ALA A 212 -7.65 -1.26 -0.46
C ALA A 212 -6.45 -0.65 -1.22
N LEU A 213 -5.22 -1.12 -0.95
CA LEU A 213 -4.01 -0.69 -1.67
C LEU A 213 -4.03 -1.10 -3.15
N ASP A 214 -4.53 -2.31 -3.46
CA ASP A 214 -4.69 -2.76 -4.85
C ASP A 214 -5.72 -1.91 -5.60
N GLY A 215 -6.75 -1.38 -4.89
CA GLY A 215 -7.77 -0.50 -5.46
C GLY A 215 -7.39 0.98 -5.57
N PHE A 216 -6.29 1.40 -4.94
CA PHE A 216 -5.92 2.82 -4.89
C PHE A 216 -5.18 3.24 -6.17
N GLU A 217 -5.73 4.16 -6.96
CA GLU A 217 -5.09 4.68 -8.17
C GLU A 217 -4.48 6.06 -7.95
N ILE A 218 -3.17 6.16 -8.17
CA ILE A 218 -2.43 7.43 -8.21
C ILE A 218 -1.58 7.43 -9.46
N GLU A 219 -1.66 8.51 -10.26
CA GLU A 219 -0.83 8.74 -11.43
C GLU A 219 -0.33 10.17 -11.49
N GLY A 220 0.83 10.36 -12.12
CA GLY A 220 1.46 11.66 -12.32
C GLY A 220 2.69 11.88 -11.45
N ILE A 221 2.77 11.21 -10.32
CA ILE A 221 3.89 11.24 -9.38
C ILE A 221 4.29 9.82 -8.96
N GLY A 222 5.51 9.65 -8.44
CA GLY A 222 5.91 8.44 -7.71
C GLY A 222 5.20 8.38 -6.35
N HIS A 223 4.93 7.18 -5.87
CA HIS A 223 4.25 6.94 -4.59
C HIS A 223 4.68 5.61 -3.97
N ASN A 224 4.56 5.47 -2.67
CA ASN A 224 5.05 4.32 -1.92
C ASN A 224 4.07 3.12 -1.85
N ILE A 225 2.91 3.14 -2.53
CA ILE A 225 1.93 2.03 -2.52
C ILE A 225 2.56 0.66 -2.83
N PRO A 226 3.49 0.50 -3.82
CA PRO A 226 4.11 -0.80 -4.08
C PRO A 226 4.85 -1.35 -2.86
N PHE A 227 5.53 -0.49 -2.13
CA PHE A 227 6.24 -0.85 -0.90
C PHE A 227 5.27 -1.21 0.24
N LEU A 228 4.22 -0.41 0.45
CA LEU A 228 3.18 -0.70 1.45
C LEU A 228 2.53 -2.07 1.20
N SER A 229 2.20 -2.36 -0.07
CA SER A 229 1.64 -3.66 -0.46
C SER A 229 2.61 -4.80 -0.18
N ALA A 230 3.91 -4.61 -0.45
CA ALA A 230 4.95 -5.61 -0.16
C ALA A 230 5.06 -5.90 1.34
N VAL A 231 5.02 -4.87 2.19
CA VAL A 231 5.06 -5.05 3.65
C VAL A 231 3.81 -5.79 4.15
N MET A 232 2.61 -5.49 3.60
CA MET A 232 1.38 -6.21 3.97
C MET A 232 1.42 -7.70 3.65
N ASP A 233 2.19 -8.12 2.65
CA ASP A 233 2.37 -9.54 2.29
C ASP A 233 3.60 -10.17 2.96
N HIS A 234 4.44 -9.37 3.64
CA HIS A 234 5.68 -9.86 4.23
C HIS A 234 5.43 -10.80 5.41
N PRO A 235 6.07 -12.01 5.45
CA PRO A 235 5.82 -13.01 6.50
C PRO A 235 6.05 -12.50 7.92
N ARG A 236 7.09 -11.68 8.15
CA ARG A 236 7.37 -11.08 9.46
C ARG A 236 6.30 -10.09 9.89
N PHE A 237 5.75 -9.30 8.96
CA PHE A 237 4.65 -8.40 9.27
C PHE A 237 3.38 -9.21 9.58
N CYS A 238 3.04 -10.18 8.75
CA CYS A 238 1.86 -11.04 8.95
C CYS A 238 1.90 -11.78 10.30
N SER A 239 3.08 -12.26 10.72
CA SER A 239 3.27 -12.94 12.01
C SER A 239 3.39 -12.01 13.21
N GLY A 240 3.47 -10.68 13.00
CA GLY A 240 3.67 -9.70 14.07
C GLY A 240 5.09 -9.61 14.61
N HIS A 241 6.10 -10.25 13.98
CA HIS A 241 7.50 -10.17 14.37
C HIS A 241 8.19 -8.93 13.78
N ILE A 242 7.74 -7.76 14.20
CA ILE A 242 8.21 -6.46 13.70
C ILE A 242 9.09 -5.76 14.74
N THR A 243 10.04 -4.98 14.26
CA THR A 243 10.93 -4.14 15.06
C THR A 243 11.15 -2.81 14.33
N THR A 244 11.73 -1.80 14.99
CA THR A 244 12.07 -0.53 14.32
C THR A 244 13.12 -0.69 13.22
N ALA A 245 13.88 -1.78 13.21
CA ALA A 245 14.86 -2.13 12.19
C ALA A 245 14.27 -2.93 11.01
N PHE A 246 12.95 -3.22 11.02
CA PHE A 246 12.30 -4.09 10.03
C PHE A 246 12.64 -3.72 8.58
N ILE A 247 12.57 -2.44 8.23
CA ILE A 247 12.81 -1.98 6.85
C ILE A 247 14.29 -2.15 6.46
N GLU A 248 15.20 -1.82 7.36
CA GLU A 248 16.65 -1.99 7.12
C GLU A 248 17.04 -3.47 6.98
N GLU A 249 16.45 -4.35 7.80
CA GLU A 249 16.73 -5.78 7.79
C GLU A 249 16.17 -6.49 6.54
N GLU A 250 14.95 -6.16 6.13
CA GLU A 250 14.27 -6.85 5.03
C GLU A 250 14.53 -6.21 3.64
N TYR A 251 14.93 -4.95 3.61
CA TYR A 251 15.23 -4.21 2.38
C TYR A 251 16.60 -3.49 2.44
N PRO A 252 17.71 -4.22 2.69
CA PRO A 252 19.04 -3.61 2.88
C PRO A 252 19.57 -2.90 1.63
N GLU A 253 19.20 -3.38 0.46
CA GLU A 253 19.54 -2.79 -0.87
C GLU A 253 18.50 -1.74 -1.32
N GLY A 254 17.50 -1.45 -0.47
CA GLY A 254 16.32 -0.68 -0.86
C GLY A 254 15.23 -1.56 -1.48
N PHE A 255 14.12 -0.95 -1.85
CA PHE A 255 12.98 -1.66 -2.44
C PHE A 255 13.21 -1.89 -3.94
N LEU A 256 13.33 -3.13 -4.35
CA LEU A 256 13.56 -3.53 -5.75
C LEU A 256 12.27 -4.00 -6.47
N GLY A 257 11.13 -3.97 -5.78
CA GLY A 257 9.86 -4.49 -6.29
C GLY A 257 9.48 -5.83 -5.65
N VAL A 258 8.39 -6.39 -6.13
CA VAL A 258 7.86 -7.68 -5.66
C VAL A 258 7.92 -8.69 -6.79
N GLU A 259 8.50 -9.85 -6.51
CA GLU A 259 8.43 -11.02 -7.36
C GLU A 259 7.25 -11.90 -6.92
N LEU A 260 6.35 -12.20 -7.84
CA LEU A 260 5.23 -13.08 -7.57
C LEU A 260 5.65 -14.55 -7.68
N SER A 261 5.05 -15.41 -6.87
CA SER A 261 5.19 -16.86 -7.02
C SER A 261 4.65 -17.35 -8.37
N ILE A 262 5.13 -18.49 -8.86
CA ILE A 262 4.65 -19.09 -10.11
C ILE A 262 3.13 -19.31 -10.08
N ALA A 263 2.56 -19.65 -8.94
CA ALA A 263 1.11 -19.80 -8.78
C ALA A 263 0.39 -18.46 -9.00
N ALA A 264 0.84 -17.38 -8.35
CA ALA A 264 0.27 -16.04 -8.53
C ALA A 264 0.49 -15.51 -9.97
N LEU A 265 1.64 -15.81 -10.61
CA LEU A 265 1.87 -15.47 -12.01
C LEU A 265 0.89 -16.16 -12.95
N LYS A 266 0.50 -17.43 -12.68
CA LYS A 266 -0.53 -18.13 -13.46
C LYS A 266 -1.92 -17.52 -13.25
N GLU A 267 -2.28 -17.12 -12.04
CA GLU A 267 -3.54 -16.41 -11.78
C GLU A 267 -3.60 -15.09 -12.56
N VAL A 268 -2.53 -14.28 -12.53
CA VAL A 268 -2.41 -13.04 -13.31
C VAL A 268 -2.46 -13.32 -14.82
N ALA A 269 -1.78 -14.39 -15.29
CA ALA A 269 -1.79 -14.79 -16.71
C ALA A 269 -3.21 -15.17 -17.15
N ALA A 270 -3.94 -15.92 -16.31
CA ALA A 270 -5.33 -16.31 -16.58
C ALA A 270 -6.25 -15.09 -16.69
N CYS A 271 -6.11 -14.13 -15.79
CA CYS A 271 -6.82 -12.84 -15.86
C CYS A 271 -6.47 -12.07 -17.15
N ALA A 272 -5.18 -11.97 -17.47
CA ALA A 272 -4.71 -11.21 -18.63
C ALA A 272 -5.20 -11.80 -19.95
N VAL A 273 -5.18 -13.13 -20.13
CA VAL A 273 -5.68 -13.76 -21.37
C VAL A 273 -7.20 -13.65 -21.48
N ALA A 274 -7.94 -13.73 -20.36
CA ALA A 274 -9.39 -13.53 -20.35
C ALA A 274 -9.74 -12.08 -20.77
N MET A 275 -9.07 -11.07 -20.19
CA MET A 275 -9.24 -9.66 -20.55
C MET A 275 -8.85 -9.39 -22.01
N TYR A 276 -7.74 -9.97 -22.46
CA TYR A 276 -7.27 -9.80 -23.83
C TYR A 276 -8.27 -10.38 -24.85
N ARG A 277 -8.82 -11.56 -24.57
CA ARG A 277 -9.85 -12.21 -25.38
C ARG A 277 -11.11 -11.35 -25.48
N LEU A 278 -11.56 -10.71 -24.39
CA LEU A 278 -12.68 -9.75 -24.44
C LEU A 278 -12.40 -8.58 -25.41
N GLY A 279 -11.18 -8.05 -25.39
CA GLY A 279 -10.74 -7.03 -26.33
C GLY A 279 -10.76 -7.52 -27.79
N GLU A 280 -10.32 -8.75 -28.04
CA GLU A 280 -10.38 -9.37 -29.38
C GLU A 280 -11.83 -9.59 -29.86
N ILE A 281 -12.71 -10.08 -28.96
CA ILE A 281 -14.15 -10.23 -29.27
C ILE A 281 -14.76 -8.84 -29.65
N ARG A 282 -14.46 -7.80 -28.89
CA ARG A 282 -14.92 -6.42 -29.22
C ARG A 282 -14.46 -6.01 -30.62
N ARG A 283 -13.22 -6.33 -31.01
CA ARG A 283 -12.68 -6.05 -32.38
C ARG A 283 -13.44 -6.83 -33.46
N THR A 284 -14.00 -7.99 -33.18
CA THR A 284 -14.82 -8.73 -34.15
C THR A 284 -16.16 -8.07 -34.47
N ARG A 285 -16.65 -7.21 -33.55
CA ARG A 285 -17.95 -6.54 -33.66
C ARG A 285 -17.91 -5.20 -34.39
N VAL A 286 -16.74 -4.77 -34.88
CA VAL A 286 -16.62 -3.53 -35.67
C VAL A 286 -17.36 -3.69 -36.99
N SER A 287 -18.27 -2.75 -37.28
CA SER A 287 -19.03 -2.68 -38.54
C SER A 287 -18.19 -2.10 -39.68
N GLY A 288 -18.66 -2.22 -40.92
CA GLY A 288 -18.03 -1.62 -42.11
C GLY A 288 -16.86 -2.41 -42.69
N ARG A 289 -16.79 -3.72 -42.45
CA ARG A 289 -15.80 -4.60 -43.08
C ARG A 289 -16.14 -4.83 -44.54
N MET A 290 -15.14 -4.75 -45.42
CA MET A 290 -15.34 -4.84 -46.86
C MET A 290 -15.68 -6.24 -47.37
N ASP A 291 -15.34 -7.30 -46.61
CA ASP A 291 -15.40 -8.69 -47.05
C ASP A 291 -16.40 -9.57 -46.33
N ASN A 292 -17.24 -9.00 -45.45
CA ASN A 292 -18.22 -9.75 -44.62
C ASN A 292 -17.67 -10.97 -43.85
N HIS A 293 -16.36 -11.16 -43.79
CA HIS A 293 -15.76 -12.24 -43.02
C HIS A 293 -15.85 -12.00 -41.53
N THR A 294 -16.44 -12.95 -40.83
CA THR A 294 -16.44 -12.97 -39.36
C THR A 294 -15.07 -13.44 -38.86
N ARG A 295 -14.30 -12.53 -38.27
CA ARG A 295 -13.04 -12.90 -37.62
C ARG A 295 -13.35 -13.80 -36.41
N ARG A 296 -12.84 -15.03 -36.44
CA ARG A 296 -12.92 -15.92 -35.28
C ARG A 296 -11.83 -15.58 -34.29
N VAL A 297 -12.19 -15.44 -33.01
CA VAL A 297 -11.21 -15.29 -31.93
C VAL A 297 -10.65 -16.67 -31.62
N ARG A 298 -9.34 -16.75 -31.45
CA ARG A 298 -8.62 -17.98 -31.09
C ARG A 298 -8.93 -18.39 -29.65
N ASP A 299 -8.68 -19.66 -29.36
CA ASP A 299 -8.75 -20.22 -28.02
C ASP A 299 -7.36 -20.59 -27.47
N ASP A 300 -6.31 -20.62 -28.32
CA ASP A 300 -4.91 -20.90 -27.98
C ASP A 300 -4.07 -19.62 -27.96
N TRP A 301 -3.38 -19.38 -26.85
CA TRP A 301 -2.56 -18.20 -26.62
C TRP A 301 -1.28 -18.56 -25.89
N VAL A 302 -0.29 -17.66 -25.94
CA VAL A 302 0.92 -17.68 -25.12
C VAL A 302 0.96 -16.40 -24.33
N VAL A 303 1.01 -16.52 -23.01
CA VAL A 303 1.11 -15.39 -22.08
C VAL A 303 2.54 -15.32 -21.56
N ASN A 304 3.19 -14.17 -21.80
CA ASN A 304 4.54 -13.91 -21.30
C ASN A 304 4.48 -12.84 -20.26
N LEU A 305 5.00 -13.12 -19.08
CA LEU A 305 5.12 -12.18 -17.97
C LEU A 305 6.39 -12.48 -17.16
N GLN A 306 7.14 -11.44 -16.86
CA GLN A 306 8.50 -11.53 -16.36
C GLN A 306 9.33 -12.42 -17.32
N GLU A 307 10.07 -13.40 -16.83
CA GLU A 307 10.84 -14.35 -17.65
C GLU A 307 10.07 -15.65 -17.98
N ASN A 308 8.77 -15.72 -17.60
CA ASN A 308 7.97 -16.92 -17.76
C ASN A 308 7.11 -16.86 -19.02
N GLU A 309 6.99 -18.00 -19.68
CA GLU A 309 6.14 -18.21 -20.84
C GLU A 309 5.11 -19.31 -20.52
N PHE A 310 3.83 -18.96 -20.61
CA PHE A 310 2.72 -19.87 -20.34
C PHE A 310 1.88 -20.07 -21.59
N PRO A 311 2.04 -21.22 -22.30
CA PRO A 311 1.06 -21.66 -23.29
C PRO A 311 -0.26 -22.00 -22.60
N VAL A 312 -1.36 -21.43 -23.09
CA VAL A 312 -2.67 -21.60 -22.48
C VAL A 312 -3.75 -21.82 -23.53
N LYS A 313 -4.78 -22.55 -23.15
CA LYS A 313 -6.03 -22.69 -23.90
C LYS A 313 -7.17 -22.10 -23.05
N ILE A 314 -8.06 -21.34 -23.69
CA ILE A 314 -9.18 -20.69 -23.02
C ILE A 314 -10.50 -21.20 -23.56
N ASP A 315 -11.31 -21.78 -22.67
CA ASP A 315 -12.69 -22.16 -22.93
C ASP A 315 -13.60 -21.15 -22.23
N ALA A 316 -14.48 -20.49 -22.99
CA ALA A 316 -15.35 -19.44 -22.47
C ALA A 316 -16.82 -19.83 -22.58
N ASP A 317 -17.55 -19.50 -21.52
CA ASP A 317 -19.00 -19.60 -21.44
C ASP A 317 -19.62 -18.24 -21.04
N PRO A 318 -20.96 -18.12 -20.96
CA PRO A 318 -21.62 -16.85 -20.59
C PRO A 318 -21.23 -16.31 -19.20
N ASN A 319 -20.76 -17.15 -18.28
CA ASN A 319 -20.49 -16.82 -16.89
C ASN A 319 -18.99 -16.64 -16.60
N GLY A 320 -18.11 -16.76 -17.62
CA GLY A 320 -16.68 -16.58 -17.44
C GLY A 320 -15.85 -17.38 -18.44
N SER A 321 -14.60 -17.66 -18.05
CA SER A 321 -13.66 -18.41 -18.87
C SER A 321 -12.87 -19.38 -18.00
N THR A 322 -12.58 -20.58 -18.53
CA THR A 322 -11.62 -21.50 -17.91
C THR A 322 -10.33 -21.43 -18.72
N VAL A 323 -9.24 -21.11 -18.06
CA VAL A 323 -7.91 -21.01 -18.65
C VAL A 323 -7.11 -22.26 -18.25
N HIS A 324 -6.73 -23.04 -19.25
CA HIS A 324 -5.99 -24.29 -19.05
C HIS A 324 -4.51 -24.05 -19.30
N PHE A 325 -3.71 -24.32 -18.30
CA PHE A 325 -2.25 -24.44 -18.36
C PHE A 325 -1.88 -25.92 -18.59
N GLN A 326 -0.60 -26.25 -18.68
CA GLN A 326 -0.15 -27.63 -18.85
C GLN A 326 -0.45 -28.50 -17.61
N ASP A 327 -0.37 -27.90 -16.41
CA ASP A 327 -0.42 -28.59 -15.11
C ASP A 327 -1.61 -28.19 -14.23
N CYS A 328 -2.33 -27.14 -14.59
CA CYS A 328 -3.49 -26.66 -13.83
C CYS A 328 -4.50 -25.94 -14.73
N SER A 329 -5.64 -25.57 -14.15
CA SER A 329 -6.61 -24.70 -14.80
C SER A 329 -7.20 -23.73 -13.79
N HIS A 330 -7.54 -22.52 -14.24
CA HIS A 330 -8.17 -21.49 -13.42
C HIS A 330 -9.48 -21.04 -14.04
N ARG A 331 -10.51 -20.96 -13.20
CA ARG A 331 -11.80 -20.37 -13.57
C ARG A 331 -11.76 -18.89 -13.32
N VAL A 332 -11.97 -18.08 -14.36
CA VAL A 332 -11.93 -16.61 -14.29
C VAL A 332 -13.27 -16.02 -14.67
N SER A 333 -13.81 -15.14 -13.83
CA SER A 333 -15.00 -14.34 -14.13
C SER A 333 -14.78 -12.88 -13.72
N SER A 334 -15.45 -11.94 -14.39
CA SER A 334 -15.33 -10.50 -14.11
C SER A 334 -16.41 -9.72 -14.87
N ASP A 335 -16.78 -8.57 -14.35
CA ASP A 335 -17.57 -7.53 -15.03
C ASP A 335 -16.69 -6.47 -15.72
N TRP A 336 -15.38 -6.68 -15.76
CA TRP A 336 -14.44 -5.76 -16.37
C TRP A 336 -14.69 -5.60 -17.87
N THR A 337 -14.60 -4.38 -18.33
CA THR A 337 -14.70 -4.04 -19.75
C THR A 337 -13.46 -3.29 -20.22
N PRO A 338 -13.03 -3.47 -21.50
CA PRO A 338 -11.88 -2.74 -22.05
C PRO A 338 -12.01 -1.23 -21.90
N GLY A 339 -11.03 -0.62 -21.23
CA GLY A 339 -10.97 0.82 -20.92
C GLY A 339 -11.03 1.13 -19.43
N LYS A 340 -11.52 0.22 -18.60
CA LYS A 340 -11.43 0.37 -17.13
C LYS A 340 -10.00 0.10 -16.66
N SER A 341 -9.46 0.96 -15.80
CA SER A 341 -8.12 0.84 -15.21
C SER A 341 -8.05 -0.15 -14.03
N ILE A 342 -9.17 -0.38 -13.36
CA ILE A 342 -9.32 -1.38 -12.30
C ILE A 342 -10.14 -2.56 -12.82
N ALA A 343 -9.63 -3.76 -12.61
CA ALA A 343 -10.30 -5.02 -12.93
C ALA A 343 -10.48 -5.86 -11.66
N LEU A 344 -11.73 -5.98 -11.20
CA LEU A 344 -12.09 -6.97 -10.20
C LEU A 344 -12.29 -8.30 -10.93
N MET A 345 -11.38 -9.23 -10.68
CA MET A 345 -11.36 -10.56 -11.27
C MET A 345 -11.66 -11.59 -10.18
N ASN A 346 -12.57 -12.52 -10.44
CA ASN A 346 -12.74 -13.67 -9.56
C ASN A 346 -12.02 -14.86 -10.18
N VAL A 347 -11.01 -15.39 -9.47
CA VAL A 347 -10.21 -16.55 -9.87
C VAL A 347 -10.45 -17.67 -8.88
N ASP A 348 -11.06 -18.76 -9.32
CA ASP A 348 -11.38 -19.94 -8.51
C ASP A 348 -12.14 -19.60 -7.21
N GLY A 349 -13.02 -18.59 -7.26
CA GLY A 349 -13.81 -18.14 -6.12
C GLY A 349 -13.12 -17.10 -5.24
N LYS A 350 -11.87 -16.66 -5.57
CA LYS A 350 -11.15 -15.60 -4.86
C LYS A 350 -11.15 -14.33 -5.69
N ASP A 351 -11.43 -13.21 -5.04
CA ASP A 351 -11.38 -11.90 -5.68
C ASP A 351 -9.94 -11.38 -5.75
N MET A 352 -9.55 -10.95 -6.95
CA MET A 352 -8.28 -10.29 -7.26
C MET A 352 -8.56 -8.93 -7.86
N LEU A 353 -8.04 -7.89 -7.26
CA LEU A 353 -8.16 -6.53 -7.78
C LEU A 353 -6.86 -6.14 -8.49
N LEU A 354 -6.95 -5.95 -9.81
CA LEU A 354 -5.81 -5.66 -10.67
C LEU A 354 -5.90 -4.22 -11.19
N LYS A 355 -4.81 -3.45 -11.08
CA LYS A 355 -4.66 -2.22 -11.87
C LYS A 355 -4.13 -2.57 -13.24
N VAL A 356 -4.84 -2.16 -14.27
CA VAL A 356 -4.61 -2.60 -15.65
C VAL A 356 -4.40 -1.41 -16.56
N GLU A 357 -3.26 -1.34 -17.20
CA GLU A 357 -2.96 -0.38 -18.26
C GLU A 357 -2.80 -1.12 -19.58
N LYS A 358 -3.59 -0.74 -20.60
CA LYS A 358 -3.51 -1.35 -21.92
C LYS A 358 -2.17 -1.06 -22.61
N ARG A 359 -1.52 -2.10 -23.11
CA ARG A 359 -0.32 -2.03 -23.94
C ARG A 359 -0.59 -2.62 -25.33
N THR A 360 0.30 -2.42 -26.27
CA THR A 360 0.13 -2.87 -27.67
C THR A 360 -0.13 -4.37 -27.78
N SER A 361 0.60 -5.20 -27.05
CA SER A 361 0.50 -6.66 -27.11
C SER A 361 -0.03 -7.30 -25.81
N GLY A 362 -0.68 -6.52 -24.94
CA GLY A 362 -1.16 -7.04 -23.66
C GLY A 362 -1.47 -5.92 -22.66
N PHE A 363 -0.94 -6.04 -21.46
CA PHE A 363 -1.21 -5.14 -20.36
C PHE A 363 0.04 -4.89 -19.51
N ARG A 364 0.08 -3.75 -18.83
CA ARG A 364 0.84 -3.57 -17.60
C ARG A 364 -0.13 -3.83 -16.46
N VAL A 365 0.20 -4.77 -15.60
CA VAL A 365 -0.65 -5.19 -14.48
C VAL A 365 0.10 -4.88 -13.19
N ARG A 366 -0.56 -4.19 -12.25
CA ARG A 366 -0.05 -3.99 -10.90
C ARG A 366 -0.94 -4.74 -9.93
N PHE A 367 -0.32 -5.56 -9.10
CA PHE A 367 -0.99 -6.42 -8.14
C PHE A 367 -0.06 -6.74 -6.98
N ARG A 368 -0.51 -6.55 -5.75
CA ARG A 368 0.25 -6.87 -4.54
C ARG A 368 1.67 -6.26 -4.51
N GLY A 369 1.82 -5.04 -5.00
CA GLY A 369 3.10 -4.36 -5.09
C GLY A 369 3.96 -4.75 -6.29
N ALA A 370 3.63 -5.83 -7.01
CA ALA A 370 4.28 -6.18 -8.26
C ALA A 370 3.81 -5.29 -9.41
N ASP A 371 4.70 -4.96 -10.33
CA ASP A 371 4.45 -4.20 -11.55
C ASP A 371 4.93 -5.01 -12.75
N ILE A 372 4.01 -5.61 -13.48
CA ILE A 372 4.29 -6.66 -14.44
C ILE A 372 3.83 -6.26 -15.84
N LEU A 373 4.72 -6.38 -16.82
CA LEU A 373 4.36 -6.32 -18.23
C LEU A 373 3.92 -7.72 -18.68
N VAL A 374 2.65 -7.82 -19.05
CA VAL A 374 2.04 -9.07 -19.54
C VAL A 374 1.81 -8.92 -21.03
N SER A 375 2.41 -9.78 -21.84
CA SER A 375 2.09 -9.86 -23.26
C SER A 375 1.31 -11.13 -23.58
N VAL A 376 0.24 -10.97 -24.36
CA VAL A 376 -0.62 -12.07 -24.82
C VAL A 376 -0.48 -12.16 -26.33
N ARG A 377 0.03 -13.29 -26.83
CA ARG A 377 0.35 -13.51 -28.24
C ARG A 377 -0.29 -14.79 -28.74
N SER A 378 -0.53 -14.86 -30.05
CA SER A 378 -0.77 -16.16 -30.67
C SER A 378 0.52 -17.00 -30.67
N PRO A 379 0.47 -18.34 -30.74
CA PRO A 379 1.66 -19.18 -30.80
C PRO A 379 2.62 -18.75 -31.90
N ARG A 380 2.12 -18.39 -33.09
CA ARG A 380 2.94 -17.92 -34.19
C ARG A 380 3.59 -16.56 -33.92
N GLN A 381 2.85 -15.63 -33.31
CA GLN A 381 3.42 -14.34 -32.91
C GLN A 381 4.51 -14.50 -31.85
N ASN A 382 4.34 -15.43 -30.94
CA ASN A 382 5.32 -15.73 -29.91
C ASN A 382 6.59 -16.33 -30.47
N GLU A 383 6.46 -17.30 -31.38
CA GLU A 383 7.59 -17.87 -32.15
C GLU A 383 8.40 -16.78 -32.88
N LEU A 384 7.69 -15.90 -33.60
CA LEU A 384 8.35 -14.80 -34.33
C LEU A 384 8.97 -13.75 -33.38
N ALA A 385 8.37 -13.51 -32.24
CA ALA A 385 8.92 -12.61 -31.22
C ALA A 385 10.24 -13.14 -30.64
N GLY A 386 10.38 -14.47 -30.52
CA GLY A 386 11.64 -15.11 -30.10
C GLY A 386 12.79 -14.89 -31.08
N LEU A 387 12.48 -14.61 -32.34
CA LEU A 387 13.49 -14.29 -33.37
C LEU A 387 13.89 -12.81 -33.40
N MET A 388 13.17 -11.94 -32.69
CA MET A 388 13.49 -10.52 -32.60
C MET A 388 14.77 -10.31 -31.81
N LEU A 389 15.67 -9.52 -32.34
CA LEU A 389 16.90 -9.13 -31.63
C LEU A 389 16.51 -8.37 -30.35
N LYS A 390 17.02 -8.82 -29.22
CA LYS A 390 16.94 -8.06 -27.97
C LYS A 390 17.76 -6.80 -28.13
N LYS A 391 17.11 -5.64 -28.10
CA LYS A 391 17.80 -4.35 -28.08
C LYS A 391 18.41 -4.18 -26.69
N GLU A 392 19.75 -4.23 -26.64
CA GLU A 392 20.44 -3.88 -25.39
C GLU A 392 20.15 -2.41 -25.08
N VAL A 393 19.66 -2.16 -23.87
CA VAL A 393 19.52 -0.80 -23.35
C VAL A 393 20.94 -0.31 -23.08
N ALA A 394 21.34 0.78 -23.72
CA ALA A 394 22.64 1.38 -23.44
C ALA A 394 22.71 1.73 -21.93
N ASP A 395 23.78 1.28 -21.27
CA ASP A 395 24.03 1.67 -19.89
C ASP A 395 24.34 3.17 -19.85
N THR A 396 23.35 3.95 -19.39
CA THR A 396 23.45 5.39 -19.24
C THR A 396 23.69 5.79 -17.78
N SER A 397 23.94 4.85 -16.88
CA SER A 397 24.10 5.11 -15.43
C SER A 397 25.27 6.05 -15.11
N LYS A 398 26.26 6.12 -16.00
CA LYS A 398 27.44 7.01 -15.90
C LYS A 398 27.36 8.24 -16.81
N LEU A 399 26.20 8.50 -17.40
CA LEU A 399 26.01 9.60 -18.35
C LEU A 399 24.95 10.56 -17.82
N LEU A 400 25.30 11.81 -17.70
CA LEU A 400 24.31 12.88 -17.48
C LEU A 400 23.71 13.23 -18.85
N LEU A 401 22.47 12.77 -19.08
CA LEU A 401 21.77 13.00 -20.33
C LEU A 401 20.89 14.25 -20.22
N CYS A 402 20.96 15.11 -21.23
CA CYS A 402 20.05 16.24 -21.34
C CYS A 402 18.61 15.72 -21.61
N PRO A 403 17.61 16.18 -20.86
CA PRO A 403 16.21 15.72 -21.01
C PRO A 403 15.56 16.19 -22.32
N MET A 404 16.16 17.18 -22.98
CA MET A 404 15.69 17.73 -24.26
C MET A 404 16.88 17.96 -25.21
N PRO A 405 16.69 17.85 -26.53
CA PRO A 405 17.71 18.30 -27.49
C PRO A 405 18.02 19.79 -27.25
N GLY A 406 19.29 20.10 -27.05
CA GLY A 406 19.75 21.47 -26.78
C GLY A 406 21.23 21.64 -27.00
N LEU A 407 21.70 22.88 -26.98
CA LEU A 407 23.10 23.24 -27.03
C LEU A 407 23.65 23.35 -25.61
N ILE A 408 24.74 22.63 -25.32
CA ILE A 408 25.49 22.81 -24.08
C ILE A 408 26.22 24.15 -24.18
N THR A 409 25.85 25.12 -23.35
CA THR A 409 26.46 26.47 -23.35
C THR A 409 27.68 26.53 -22.45
N THR A 410 27.64 25.88 -21.30
CA THR A 410 28.72 25.84 -20.31
C THR A 410 28.75 24.50 -19.60
N VAL A 411 29.95 24.09 -19.19
CA VAL A 411 30.19 22.99 -18.24
C VAL A 411 31.05 23.56 -17.12
N GLU A 412 30.50 23.64 -15.93
CA GLU A 412 31.14 24.34 -14.79
C GLU A 412 31.95 23.40 -13.89
N VAL A 413 32.05 22.12 -14.25
CA VAL A 413 32.75 21.08 -13.49
C VAL A 413 33.83 20.42 -14.34
N ASN A 414 34.92 19.98 -13.70
CA ASN A 414 36.03 19.27 -14.34
C ASN A 414 36.04 17.79 -13.93
N ALA A 415 36.75 16.99 -14.72
CA ALA A 415 36.92 15.57 -14.38
C ALA A 415 37.70 15.44 -13.05
N GLY A 416 37.09 14.81 -12.07
CA GLY A 416 37.62 14.64 -10.71
C GLY A 416 36.97 15.51 -9.64
N ASP A 417 36.12 16.47 -10.02
CA ASP A 417 35.36 17.26 -9.09
C ASP A 417 34.25 16.41 -8.42
N GLU A 418 34.07 16.56 -7.11
CA GLU A 418 32.94 16.00 -6.38
C GLU A 418 31.74 16.93 -6.54
N VAL A 419 30.61 16.37 -7.01
CA VAL A 419 29.36 17.11 -7.23
C VAL A 419 28.23 16.50 -6.44
N GLN A 420 27.26 17.32 -6.02
CA GLN A 420 26.06 16.87 -5.34
C GLN A 420 24.87 16.87 -6.31
N GLU A 421 23.88 15.97 -6.04
CA GLU A 421 22.64 15.93 -6.82
C GLU A 421 21.89 17.27 -6.70
N GLY A 422 21.62 17.90 -7.84
CA GLY A 422 20.93 19.20 -7.92
C GLY A 422 21.84 20.42 -7.98
N GLN A 423 23.16 20.23 -7.98
CA GLN A 423 24.15 21.30 -8.14
C GLN A 423 24.26 21.77 -9.60
#